data_b9ff3caabc7a60129d3e24e14c8f544d
#
_entry.id   b9ff3caabc7a60129d3e24e14c8f544d
#
_cell.length_a   1.000
_cell.length_b   1.000
_cell.length_c   1.000
_cell.angle_alpha   90.00
_cell.angle_beta   90.00
_cell.angle_gamma   90.00
#
_symmetry.space_group_name_H-M   'P 1'
#
loop_
_entity.id
_entity.type
_entity.pdbx_description
1 polymer ?
#
loop_
_entity_poly.entity_id
_entity_poly.type
_entity_poly.pdbx_seq_one_letter_code
_entity_poly.pdbx_strand_id
1 'polypeptide(L)'
;EAREVTVKRNGALTTIDLPKNALLTVSNELRDHKDRGFMTYRFPVVVKDIVAGQPAAAAGLKAGDRIVGIDSVRTETWDVFAACLAKSLDKEIAVTYERGGKEYVTHLHTSESGKIGIQLTPIDEIFKTHTINYNIFQAIPRGIEIGVDKLTSYVSQMKYVFTKEGAESLGGFGAIGDMFPAEWSWYHFWFIT
;
A
#
# COMPACT_ATOMS: atom_id res chain seq x y z
N GLU A 1 -3.71 -16.69 18.98
CA GLU A 1 -3.64 -16.58 17.52
C GLU A 1 -5.07 -16.52 16.96
N ALA A 2 -5.42 -15.41 16.30
CA ALA A 2 -6.71 -15.30 15.63
C ALA A 2 -6.72 -16.29 14.45
N ARG A 3 -7.68 -17.22 14.48
CA ARG A 3 -7.88 -18.20 13.40
C ARG A 3 -9.11 -17.92 12.56
N GLU A 4 -9.86 -16.92 12.95
CA GLU A 4 -11.10 -16.54 12.28
C GLU A 4 -11.04 -15.06 11.94
N VAL A 5 -11.47 -14.72 10.73
CA VAL A 5 -11.61 -13.34 10.28
C VAL A 5 -13.05 -13.12 9.86
N THR A 6 -13.71 -12.15 10.47
CA THR A 6 -15.04 -11.75 10.07
C THR A 6 -14.94 -10.65 9.02
N VAL A 7 -15.45 -10.92 7.84
CA VAL A 7 -15.47 -9.98 6.70
C VAL A 7 -16.91 -9.59 6.37
N LYS A 8 -17.10 -8.38 5.90
CA LYS A 8 -18.38 -7.93 5.34
C LYS A 8 -18.36 -8.13 3.84
N ARG A 9 -19.19 -9.05 3.33
CA ARG A 9 -19.32 -9.35 1.90
C ARG A 9 -20.77 -9.11 1.47
N ASN A 10 -20.96 -8.24 0.50
CA ASN A 10 -22.31 -7.88 -0.01
C ASN A 10 -23.30 -7.47 1.12
N GLY A 11 -22.81 -6.74 2.12
CA GLY A 11 -23.61 -6.29 3.26
C GLY A 11 -23.77 -7.32 4.39
N ALA A 12 -23.49 -8.59 4.18
CA ALA A 12 -23.54 -9.66 5.17
C ALA A 12 -22.17 -9.88 5.84
N LEU A 13 -22.18 -10.20 7.14
CA LEU A 13 -20.99 -10.63 7.87
C LEU A 13 -20.76 -12.12 7.60
N THR A 14 -19.56 -12.46 7.19
CA THR A 14 -19.12 -13.84 6.94
C THR A 14 -17.84 -14.10 7.70
N THR A 15 -17.77 -15.17 8.45
CA THR A 15 -16.56 -15.63 9.14
C THR A 15 -15.81 -16.60 8.25
N ILE A 16 -14.51 -16.40 8.14
CA ILE A 16 -13.59 -17.21 7.35
C ILE A 16 -12.55 -17.78 8.31
N ASP A 17 -12.39 -19.11 8.31
CA ASP A 17 -11.34 -19.78 9.06
C ASP A 17 -10.00 -19.62 8.33
N LEU A 18 -8.98 -19.21 9.07
CA LEU A 18 -7.62 -19.09 8.57
C LEU A 18 -6.83 -20.38 8.86
N PRO A 19 -6.12 -20.96 7.88
CA PRO A 19 -5.23 -22.08 8.11
C PRO A 19 -4.10 -21.67 9.08
N LYS A 20 -3.53 -22.65 9.81
CA LYS A 20 -2.48 -22.42 10.82
C LYS A 20 -1.25 -21.67 10.26
N ASN A 21 -0.97 -21.84 8.98
CA ASN A 21 0.17 -21.26 8.27
C ASN A 21 -0.22 -20.10 7.34
N ALA A 22 -1.42 -19.50 7.50
CA ALA A 22 -1.93 -18.46 6.61
C ALA A 22 -0.92 -17.32 6.39
N LEU A 23 -0.28 -16.82 7.46
CA LEU A 23 0.70 -15.75 7.38
C LEU A 23 1.97 -16.16 6.60
N LEU A 24 2.43 -17.41 6.79
CA LEU A 24 3.59 -17.91 6.06
C LEU A 24 3.28 -18.10 4.58
N THR A 25 2.12 -18.67 4.26
CA THR A 25 1.66 -18.82 2.87
C THR A 25 1.59 -17.47 2.18
N VAL A 26 0.95 -16.49 2.83
CA VAL A 26 0.85 -15.11 2.31
C VAL A 26 2.23 -14.47 2.17
N SER A 27 3.12 -14.64 3.15
CA SER A 27 4.47 -14.09 3.09
C SER A 27 5.28 -14.67 1.91
N ASN A 28 5.14 -15.95 1.63
CA ASN A 28 5.79 -16.60 0.49
C ASN A 28 5.21 -16.10 -0.84
N GLU A 29 3.89 -16.02 -0.97
CA GLU A 29 3.21 -15.46 -2.13
C GLU A 29 3.63 -14.00 -2.40
N LEU A 30 3.79 -13.19 -1.34
CA LEU A 30 4.24 -11.81 -1.47
C LEU A 30 5.70 -11.69 -1.87
N ARG A 31 6.54 -12.66 -1.49
CA ARG A 31 7.93 -12.69 -1.92
C ARG A 31 8.06 -12.94 -3.42
N ASP A 32 7.21 -13.79 -3.96
CA ASP A 32 7.17 -14.11 -5.39
C ASP A 32 6.47 -13.02 -6.21
N HIS A 33 5.57 -12.26 -5.56
CA HIS A 33 4.79 -11.17 -6.16
C HIS A 33 5.00 -9.86 -5.39
N LYS A 34 6.20 -9.28 -5.50
CA LYS A 34 6.61 -8.04 -4.79
C LYS A 34 5.72 -6.81 -5.06
N ASP A 35 4.97 -6.85 -6.14
CA ASP A 35 4.01 -5.82 -6.56
C ASP A 35 2.65 -5.88 -5.84
N ARG A 36 2.39 -6.94 -5.07
CA ARG A 36 1.13 -7.16 -4.39
C ARG A 36 1.29 -7.06 -2.88
N GLY A 37 0.64 -6.08 -2.27
CA GLY A 37 0.50 -6.05 -0.81
C GLY A 37 -0.57 -7.05 -0.34
N PHE A 38 -0.36 -7.71 0.79
CA PHE A 38 -1.34 -8.62 1.40
C PHE A 38 -2.67 -7.94 1.72
N MET A 39 -2.59 -6.75 2.29
CA MET A 39 -3.72 -5.86 2.50
C MET A 39 -3.29 -4.43 2.25
N THR A 40 -4.03 -3.74 1.42
CA THR A 40 -3.85 -2.31 1.17
C THR A 40 -5.13 -1.58 1.48
N TYR A 41 -5.01 -0.36 1.93
CA TYR A 41 -6.17 0.50 2.12
C TYR A 41 -6.77 0.81 0.74
N ARG A 42 -8.07 0.60 0.60
CA ARG A 42 -8.81 1.12 -0.53
C ARG A 42 -9.17 2.56 -0.28
N PHE A 43 -8.60 3.46 -1.07
CA PHE A 43 -8.87 4.89 -0.97
C PHE A 43 -9.22 5.46 -2.35
N PRO A 44 -10.08 6.50 -2.39
CA PRO A 44 -10.47 7.13 -3.62
C PRO A 44 -9.29 7.86 -4.25
N VAL A 45 -9.32 8.00 -5.56
CA VAL A 45 -8.31 8.74 -6.33
C VAL A 45 -8.69 10.21 -6.32
N VAL A 46 -8.21 10.96 -5.34
CA VAL A 46 -8.44 12.40 -5.23
C VAL A 46 -7.16 13.14 -5.59
N VAL A 47 -7.25 14.05 -6.52
CA VAL A 47 -6.13 14.87 -7.00
C VAL A 47 -5.81 15.94 -5.96
N LYS A 48 -4.61 15.93 -5.40
CA LYS A 48 -4.11 16.99 -4.52
C LYS A 48 -3.50 18.12 -5.34
N ASP A 49 -2.68 17.76 -6.33
CA ASP A 49 -1.98 18.73 -7.17
C ASP A 49 -1.69 18.12 -8.55
N ILE A 50 -1.36 18.97 -9.52
CA ILE A 50 -1.08 18.58 -10.89
C ILE A 50 0.31 19.08 -11.28
N VAL A 51 1.09 18.17 -11.83
CA VAL A 51 2.45 18.50 -12.31
C VAL A 51 2.32 19.27 -13.63
N ALA A 52 2.84 20.49 -13.67
CA ALA A 52 2.83 21.34 -14.86
C ALA A 52 3.55 20.64 -16.03
N GLY A 53 2.99 20.80 -17.24
CA GLY A 53 3.53 20.19 -18.46
C GLY A 53 3.25 18.69 -18.60
N GLN A 54 2.52 18.09 -17.70
CA GLN A 54 2.10 16.69 -17.79
C GLN A 54 0.68 16.55 -18.38
N PRO A 55 0.31 15.37 -18.89
CA PRO A 55 -0.96 15.13 -19.56
C PRO A 55 -2.21 15.60 -18.79
N ALA A 56 -2.26 15.40 -17.49
CA ALA A 56 -3.38 15.83 -16.65
C ALA A 56 -3.60 17.34 -16.65
N ALA A 57 -2.51 18.13 -16.72
CA ALA A 57 -2.57 19.58 -16.79
C ALA A 57 -3.19 20.04 -18.14
N ALA A 58 -2.74 19.44 -19.24
CA ALA A 58 -3.27 19.71 -20.58
C ALA A 58 -4.74 19.30 -20.72
N ALA A 59 -5.14 18.23 -20.04
CA ALA A 59 -6.53 17.74 -20.01
C ALA A 59 -7.48 18.56 -19.12
N GLY A 60 -6.98 19.57 -18.39
CA GLY A 60 -7.79 20.47 -17.57
C GLY A 60 -8.26 19.87 -16.24
N LEU A 61 -7.62 18.81 -15.78
CA LEU A 61 -7.80 18.31 -14.41
C LEU A 61 -7.32 19.36 -13.40
N LYS A 62 -7.89 19.35 -12.20
CA LYS A 62 -7.58 20.32 -11.13
C LYS A 62 -7.47 19.62 -9.79
N ALA A 63 -6.82 20.28 -8.84
CA ALA A 63 -6.84 19.88 -7.44
C ALA A 63 -8.29 19.78 -6.94
N GLY A 64 -8.57 18.74 -6.18
CA GLY A 64 -9.89 18.40 -5.67
C GLY A 64 -10.73 17.52 -6.59
N ASP A 65 -10.32 17.24 -7.82
CA ASP A 65 -11.01 16.30 -8.69
C ASP A 65 -10.89 14.88 -8.13
N ARG A 66 -11.98 14.14 -8.15
CA ARG A 66 -12.00 12.72 -7.82
C ARG A 66 -12.12 11.92 -9.11
N ILE A 67 -11.11 11.14 -9.43
CA ILE A 67 -11.15 10.28 -10.61
C ILE A 67 -12.00 9.05 -10.30
N VAL A 68 -13.00 8.80 -11.13
CA VAL A 68 -13.99 7.73 -10.93
C VAL A 68 -14.05 6.74 -12.09
N GLY A 69 -13.31 6.98 -13.18
CA GLY A 69 -13.28 6.07 -14.31
C GLY A 69 -12.11 6.30 -15.26
N ILE A 70 -11.67 5.22 -15.90
CA ILE A 70 -10.78 5.24 -17.07
C ILE A 70 -11.45 4.41 -18.17
N ASP A 71 -11.66 5.01 -19.33
CA ASP A 71 -12.40 4.43 -20.44
C ASP A 71 -13.78 3.92 -19.99
N SER A 72 -14.06 2.64 -20.14
CA SER A 72 -15.31 2.00 -19.70
C SER A 72 -15.23 1.41 -18.29
N VAL A 73 -14.09 1.54 -17.58
CA VAL A 73 -13.86 0.92 -16.27
C VAL A 73 -14.06 1.96 -15.17
N ARG A 74 -14.95 1.67 -14.22
CA ARG A 74 -15.08 2.49 -13.00
C ARG A 74 -13.86 2.26 -12.10
N THR A 75 -13.16 3.34 -11.76
CA THR A 75 -11.95 3.32 -10.95
C THR A 75 -12.17 4.05 -9.62
N GLU A 76 -13.08 3.52 -8.79
CA GLU A 76 -13.45 4.17 -7.51
C GLU A 76 -12.31 4.17 -6.49
N THR A 77 -11.32 3.30 -6.66
CA THR A 77 -10.20 3.13 -5.75
C THR A 77 -8.87 3.10 -6.48
N TRP A 78 -7.80 3.47 -5.76
CA TRP A 78 -6.45 3.57 -6.30
C TRP A 78 -5.94 2.27 -6.95
N ASP A 79 -6.21 1.11 -6.34
CA ASP A 79 -5.78 -0.19 -6.85
C ASP A 79 -6.31 -0.47 -8.27
N VAL A 80 -7.60 -0.18 -8.50
CA VAL A 80 -8.22 -0.35 -9.82
C VAL A 80 -7.69 0.69 -10.80
N PHE A 81 -7.54 1.94 -10.36
CA PHE A 81 -7.00 3.03 -11.16
C PHE A 81 -5.57 2.74 -11.63
N ALA A 82 -4.69 2.34 -10.71
CA ALA A 82 -3.32 2.00 -11.02
C ALA A 82 -3.21 0.80 -11.99
N ALA A 83 -4.07 -0.22 -11.80
CA ALA A 83 -4.13 -1.36 -12.71
C ALA A 83 -4.58 -0.99 -14.13
N CYS A 84 -5.49 -0.01 -14.27
CA CYS A 84 -5.89 0.50 -15.57
C CYS A 84 -4.76 1.30 -16.24
N LEU A 85 -4.09 2.18 -15.49
CA LEU A 85 -2.96 2.95 -16.03
C LEU A 85 -1.80 2.04 -16.48
N ALA A 86 -1.51 0.98 -15.72
CA ALA A 86 -0.46 0.02 -16.07
C ALA A 86 -0.72 -0.72 -17.40
N LYS A 87 -1.98 -0.81 -17.82
CA LYS A 87 -2.38 -1.39 -19.12
C LYS A 87 -2.46 -0.37 -20.25
N SER A 88 -2.39 0.91 -19.94
CA SER A 88 -2.59 2.03 -20.85
C SER A 88 -1.31 2.86 -20.97
N LEU A 89 -0.19 2.18 -21.30
CA LEU A 89 1.09 2.84 -21.53
C LEU A 89 1.12 3.48 -22.91
N ASP A 90 1.55 4.73 -22.99
CA ASP A 90 1.65 5.51 -24.25
C ASP A 90 0.37 5.43 -25.10
N LYS A 91 -0.79 5.64 -24.44
CA LYS A 91 -2.11 5.55 -25.08
C LYS A 91 -2.99 6.75 -24.74
N GLU A 92 -3.90 7.07 -25.63
CA GLU A 92 -5.00 7.97 -25.33
C GLU A 92 -6.04 7.23 -24.50
N ILE A 93 -6.46 7.83 -23.38
CA ILE A 93 -7.48 7.33 -22.48
C ILE A 93 -8.52 8.40 -22.17
N ALA A 94 -9.76 7.97 -21.95
CA ALA A 94 -10.82 8.83 -21.45
C ALA A 94 -10.85 8.74 -19.93
N VAL A 95 -10.65 9.86 -19.24
CA VAL A 95 -10.69 9.93 -17.78
C VAL A 95 -12.00 10.56 -17.33
N THR A 96 -12.78 9.80 -16.57
CA THR A 96 -13.99 10.30 -15.91
C THR A 96 -13.65 10.78 -14.52
N TYR A 97 -14.02 12.01 -14.20
CA TYR A 97 -13.76 12.61 -12.89
C TYR A 97 -14.99 13.37 -12.37
N GLU A 98 -15.09 13.42 -11.06
CA GLU A 98 -16.12 14.15 -10.34
C GLU A 98 -15.55 15.48 -9.82
N ARG A 99 -16.26 16.58 -10.11
CA ARG A 99 -15.97 17.94 -9.63
C ARG A 99 -17.26 18.61 -9.20
N GLY A 100 -17.33 19.01 -7.93
CA GLY A 100 -18.53 19.66 -7.40
C GLY A 100 -19.80 18.79 -7.47
N GLY A 101 -19.68 17.46 -7.33
CA GLY A 101 -20.80 16.51 -7.38
C GLY A 101 -21.32 16.20 -8.79
N LYS A 102 -20.60 16.62 -9.84
CA LYS A 102 -20.93 16.32 -11.25
C LYS A 102 -19.80 15.55 -11.90
N GLU A 103 -20.14 14.57 -12.72
CA GLU A 103 -19.17 13.81 -13.51
C GLU A 103 -18.86 14.54 -14.82
N TYR A 104 -17.59 14.52 -15.18
CA TYR A 104 -17.02 15.06 -16.41
C TYR A 104 -16.10 14.03 -17.03
N VAL A 105 -15.91 14.11 -18.33
CA VAL A 105 -14.97 13.25 -19.07
C VAL A 105 -13.97 14.15 -19.77
N THR A 106 -12.70 13.77 -19.71
CA THR A 106 -11.62 14.40 -20.48
C THR A 106 -10.74 13.34 -21.10
N HIS A 107 -10.06 13.68 -22.18
CA HIS A 107 -9.14 12.79 -22.87
C HIS A 107 -7.71 13.25 -22.59
N LEU A 108 -6.82 12.30 -22.36
CA LEU A 108 -5.40 12.57 -22.19
C LEU A 108 -4.56 11.41 -22.69
N HIS A 109 -3.33 11.71 -23.07
CA HIS A 109 -2.37 10.71 -23.49
C HIS A 109 -1.46 10.34 -22.31
N THR A 110 -1.39 9.08 -21.95
CA THR A 110 -0.50 8.63 -20.86
C THR A 110 0.96 8.67 -21.31
N SER A 111 1.88 8.87 -20.37
CA SER A 111 3.31 8.76 -20.69
C SER A 111 3.72 7.29 -20.97
N GLU A 112 4.91 7.09 -21.53
CA GLU A 112 5.50 5.75 -21.73
C GLU A 112 5.55 4.92 -20.44
N SER A 113 5.64 5.57 -19.28
CA SER A 113 5.59 4.94 -17.97
C SER A 113 4.17 4.82 -17.37
N GLY A 114 3.13 5.15 -18.13
CA GLY A 114 1.74 5.12 -17.67
C GLY A 114 1.38 6.22 -16.67
N LYS A 115 2.19 7.27 -16.55
CA LYS A 115 1.92 8.38 -15.63
C LYS A 115 1.11 9.47 -16.36
N ILE A 116 0.21 10.09 -15.63
CA ILE A 116 -0.61 11.21 -16.13
C ILE A 116 -0.25 12.55 -15.47
N GLY A 117 0.63 12.55 -14.45
CA GLY A 117 1.13 13.75 -13.80
C GLY A 117 0.20 14.32 -12.73
N ILE A 118 -0.47 13.49 -11.96
CA ILE A 118 -1.24 13.88 -10.77
C ILE A 118 -0.47 13.52 -9.50
N GLN A 119 -0.63 14.35 -8.48
CA GLN A 119 -0.28 14.02 -7.09
C GLN A 119 -1.56 13.66 -6.35
N LEU A 120 -1.54 12.56 -5.61
CA LEU A 120 -2.69 12.10 -4.85
C LEU A 120 -2.78 12.80 -3.49
N THR A 121 -4.00 13.01 -3.04
CA THR A 121 -4.25 13.46 -1.69
C THR A 121 -3.79 12.36 -0.71
N PRO A 122 -2.97 12.69 0.29
CA PRO A 122 -2.52 11.76 1.31
C PRO A 122 -3.69 11.10 2.05
N ILE A 123 -3.49 9.85 2.49
CA ILE A 123 -4.53 9.06 3.13
C ILE A 123 -5.06 9.71 4.42
N ASP A 124 -4.18 10.37 5.16
CA ASP A 124 -4.51 11.10 6.39
C ASP A 124 -5.36 12.37 6.15
N GLU A 125 -5.33 12.92 4.94
CA GLU A 125 -6.23 14.01 4.53
C GLU A 125 -7.59 13.48 4.02
N ILE A 126 -7.61 12.27 3.45
CA ILE A 126 -8.85 11.64 2.95
C ILE A 126 -9.69 11.07 4.09
N PHE A 127 -9.05 10.41 5.04
CA PHE A 127 -9.70 9.79 6.18
C PHE A 127 -9.49 10.63 7.44
N LYS A 128 -10.53 10.73 8.26
CA LYS A 128 -10.41 11.36 9.57
C LYS A 128 -9.46 10.53 10.43
N THR A 129 -8.26 10.99 10.59
CA THR A 129 -7.26 10.38 11.47
C THR A 129 -7.48 10.84 12.89
N HIS A 130 -7.29 9.95 13.87
CA HIS A 130 -7.33 10.29 15.28
C HIS A 130 -5.90 10.39 15.80
N THR A 131 -5.45 11.61 16.08
CA THR A 131 -4.15 11.86 16.68
C THR A 131 -4.24 11.67 18.18
N ILE A 132 -3.53 10.72 18.75
CA ILE A 132 -3.41 10.49 20.18
C ILE A 132 -2.19 11.24 20.68
N ASN A 133 -2.42 12.30 21.46
CA ASN A 133 -1.34 13.08 22.06
C ASN A 133 -1.11 12.58 23.49
N TYR A 134 0.14 12.31 23.82
CA TYR A 134 0.55 11.91 25.16
C TYR A 134 1.33 13.04 25.81
N ASN A 135 1.02 13.35 27.06
CA ASN A 135 1.92 14.17 27.87
C ASN A 135 3.14 13.35 28.32
N ILE A 136 4.17 14.00 28.85
CA ILE A 136 5.44 13.33 29.21
C ILE A 136 5.25 12.19 30.21
N PHE A 137 4.30 12.31 31.15
CA PHE A 137 4.00 11.30 32.16
C PHE A 137 3.24 10.09 31.58
N GLN A 138 2.46 10.31 30.53
CA GLN A 138 1.73 9.26 29.81
C GLN A 138 2.60 8.60 28.74
N ALA A 139 3.55 9.34 28.16
CA ALA A 139 4.44 8.83 27.11
C ALA A 139 5.37 7.72 27.62
N ILE A 140 5.90 7.85 28.86
CA ILE A 140 6.80 6.86 29.44
C ILE A 140 6.14 5.49 29.61
N PRO A 141 5.02 5.35 30.34
CA PRO A 141 4.38 4.03 30.50
C PRO A 141 3.88 3.49 29.16
N ARG A 142 3.37 4.33 28.26
CA ARG A 142 2.93 3.91 26.93
C ARG A 142 4.09 3.44 26.06
N GLY A 143 5.24 4.09 26.14
CA GLY A 143 6.48 3.67 25.46
C GLY A 143 6.96 2.29 25.95
N ILE A 144 6.92 2.05 27.26
CA ILE A 144 7.26 0.75 27.86
C ILE A 144 6.29 -0.33 27.39
N GLU A 145 4.98 -0.07 27.41
CA GLU A 145 3.96 -1.00 26.92
C GLU A 145 4.22 -1.38 25.46
N ILE A 146 4.40 -0.39 24.57
CA ILE A 146 4.72 -0.64 23.16
C ILE A 146 6.02 -1.44 23.00
N GLY A 147 7.04 -1.13 23.81
CA GLY A 147 8.31 -1.85 23.81
C GLY A 147 8.13 -3.32 24.18
N VAL A 148 7.39 -3.59 25.26
CA VAL A 148 7.09 -4.98 25.72
C VAL A 148 6.27 -5.72 24.65
N ASP A 149 5.25 -5.09 24.07
CA ASP A 149 4.44 -5.70 23.01
C ASP A 149 5.29 -6.05 21.79
N LYS A 150 6.21 -5.17 21.39
CA LYS A 150 7.17 -5.42 20.30
C LYS A 150 8.08 -6.61 20.62
N LEU A 151 8.69 -6.63 21.80
CA LEU A 151 9.56 -7.74 22.23
C LEU A 151 8.80 -9.06 22.28
N THR A 152 7.59 -9.06 22.84
CA THR A 152 6.73 -10.26 22.89
C THR A 152 6.38 -10.75 21.49
N SER A 153 6.10 -9.83 20.57
CA SER A 153 5.85 -10.15 19.16
C SER A 153 7.09 -10.76 18.50
N TYR A 154 8.28 -10.23 18.75
CA TYR A 154 9.53 -10.81 18.26
C TYR A 154 9.76 -12.23 18.78
N VAL A 155 9.61 -12.44 20.08
CA VAL A 155 9.77 -13.79 20.69
C VAL A 155 8.73 -14.75 20.12
N SER A 156 7.50 -14.29 19.90
CA SER A 156 6.46 -15.11 19.28
C SER A 156 6.78 -15.47 17.82
N GLN A 157 7.35 -14.54 17.08
CA GLN A 157 7.79 -14.78 15.70
C GLN A 157 8.98 -15.73 15.63
N MET A 158 9.89 -15.69 16.59
CA MET A 158 11.00 -16.66 16.65
C MET A 158 10.53 -18.11 16.73
N LYS A 159 9.34 -18.39 17.25
CA LYS A 159 8.78 -19.75 17.24
C LYS A 159 8.57 -20.28 15.82
N TYR A 160 8.30 -19.40 14.87
CA TYR A 160 8.13 -19.78 13.46
C TYR A 160 9.44 -20.17 12.80
N VAL A 161 10.56 -19.61 13.26
CA VAL A 161 11.92 -19.96 12.78
C VAL A 161 12.25 -21.42 12.99
N PHE A 162 11.71 -22.01 14.09
CA PHE A 162 11.90 -23.44 14.42
C PHE A 162 10.87 -24.35 13.73
N THR A 163 9.99 -23.83 12.90
CA THR A 163 9.14 -24.65 12.02
C THR A 163 9.87 -24.93 10.72
N LYS A 164 9.50 -26.02 10.02
CA LYS A 164 10.12 -26.39 8.75
C LYS A 164 9.93 -25.28 7.71
N GLU A 165 8.73 -24.73 7.63
CA GLU A 165 8.37 -23.63 6.73
C GLU A 165 9.13 -22.32 7.08
N GLY A 166 9.29 -22.07 8.38
CA GLY A 166 10.06 -20.91 8.85
C GLY A 166 11.55 -21.05 8.55
N ALA A 167 12.13 -22.23 8.73
CA ALA A 167 13.51 -22.50 8.39
C ALA A 167 13.80 -22.38 6.89
N GLU A 168 12.86 -22.78 6.03
CA GLU A 168 12.94 -22.59 4.57
C GLU A 168 12.76 -21.12 4.15
N SER A 169 12.02 -20.33 4.92
CA SER A 169 11.80 -18.90 4.67
C SER A 169 12.97 -18.01 5.12
N LEU A 170 13.77 -18.49 6.08
CA LEU A 170 15.04 -17.85 6.41
C LEU A 170 15.98 -18.12 5.24
N GLY A 171 16.02 -17.19 4.31
CA GLY A 171 17.08 -17.19 3.32
C GLY A 171 18.40 -17.42 4.04
N GLY A 172 19.15 -18.47 3.66
CA GLY A 172 20.39 -18.82 4.33
C GLY A 172 21.39 -17.65 4.36
N PHE A 173 22.60 -17.87 4.91
CA PHE A 173 23.66 -16.85 4.96
C PHE A 173 23.88 -16.10 3.63
N GLY A 174 23.55 -16.70 2.49
CA GLY A 174 23.55 -16.06 1.19
C GLY A 174 22.58 -14.89 1.08
N ALA A 175 21.35 -15.04 1.59
CA ALA A 175 20.36 -13.97 1.55
C ALA A 175 20.72 -12.78 2.47
N ILE A 176 21.43 -13.06 3.57
CA ILE A 176 21.99 -12.01 4.43
C ILE A 176 23.13 -11.31 3.69
N GLY A 177 23.98 -12.06 2.97
CA GLY A 177 25.05 -11.50 2.16
C GLY A 177 24.53 -10.60 1.04
N ASP A 178 23.43 -10.98 0.40
CA ASP A 178 22.80 -10.21 -0.67
C ASP A 178 22.17 -8.89 -0.20
N MET A 179 21.95 -8.71 1.10
CA MET A 179 21.50 -7.43 1.67
C MET A 179 22.61 -6.38 1.76
N PHE A 180 23.88 -6.83 1.71
CA PHE A 180 25.01 -5.92 1.72
C PHE A 180 25.39 -5.54 0.27
N PRO A 181 25.71 -4.26 0.03
CA PRO A 181 26.18 -3.82 -1.27
C PRO A 181 27.50 -4.53 -1.63
N ALA A 182 27.70 -4.79 -2.92
CA ALA A 182 28.94 -5.43 -3.43
C ALA A 182 30.20 -4.62 -3.10
N GLU A 183 30.06 -3.31 -2.90
CA GLU A 183 31.13 -2.43 -2.45
C GLU A 183 30.86 -1.98 -1.01
N TRP A 184 31.93 -1.96 -0.19
CA TRP A 184 31.83 -1.55 1.21
C TRP A 184 31.40 -0.08 1.32
N SER A 185 30.31 0.16 2.06
CA SER A 185 29.81 1.50 2.37
C SER A 185 29.43 1.58 3.85
N TRP A 186 30.09 2.46 4.58
CA TRP A 186 29.78 2.73 5.98
C TRP A 186 28.35 3.18 6.20
N TYR A 187 27.77 3.95 5.26
CA TYR A 187 26.38 4.39 5.31
C TYR A 187 25.44 3.19 5.25
N HIS A 188 25.62 2.27 4.29
CA HIS A 188 24.76 1.07 4.17
C HIS A 188 24.95 0.10 5.33
N PHE A 189 26.19 -0.03 5.83
CA PHE A 189 26.46 -0.87 7.00
C PHE A 189 25.63 -0.43 8.21
N TRP A 190 25.69 0.85 8.58
CA TRP A 190 24.94 1.38 9.72
C TRP A 190 23.44 1.48 9.47
N PHE A 191 22.99 1.54 8.21
CA PHE A 191 21.58 1.54 7.86
C PHE A 191 20.94 0.15 7.99
N ILE A 192 21.71 -0.94 7.77
CA ILE A 192 21.22 -2.31 7.80
C ILE A 192 21.38 -2.93 9.22
N THR A 193 22.33 -2.43 10.02
CA THR A 193 22.61 -2.94 11.39
C THR A 193 21.73 -2.21 12.41
#